data_6d9dd3f0e77fdbb2267a5397fb749d6f
#
_entry.id   6d9dd3f0e77fdbb2267a5397fb749d6f
#
_cell.length_a   1.000
_cell.length_b   1.000
_cell.length_c   1.000
_cell.angle_alpha   90.00
_cell.angle_beta   90.00
_cell.angle_gamma   90.00
#
_symmetry.space_group_name_H-M   'P 1'
#
loop_
_entity.id
_entity.type
_entity.pdbx_description
1 polymer ?
#
loop_
_entity_poly.entity_id
_entity_poly.type
_entity_poly.pdbx_seq_one_letter_code
_entity_poly.pdbx_strand_id
1 'polypeptide(L)'
;IIGVMIGYLANAVIGVLKFLSPEEDVKAFVVWGLGSFSRVSGDEMVLFIVLMCVLLPAACLLVKDMNLMLLGDRYAANLGLDIRRSRMLVIVSSAVLVAIVTAYCGPIMFIGLAVPHLARALFRTSDHRVLMPATALCGAVLALVCNLIARMPGFEGALPVNSVTALVGAPVIAAVL
;
A
#
# COMPACT_ATOMS: atom_id res chain seq x y z
N ILE A 1 -9.19 17.27 6.77
CA ILE A 1 -9.78 17.31 8.12
C ILE A 1 -10.78 16.16 8.28
N ILE A 2 -11.81 16.00 7.42
CA ILE A 2 -12.84 14.94 7.54
C ILE A 2 -12.23 13.53 7.59
N GLY A 3 -11.26 13.21 6.74
CA GLY A 3 -10.62 11.90 6.74
C GLY A 3 -9.87 11.58 8.05
N VAL A 4 -9.26 12.59 8.66
CA VAL A 4 -8.59 12.46 9.97
C VAL A 4 -9.60 12.18 11.06
N MET A 5 -10.74 12.88 11.06
CA MET A 5 -11.82 12.66 12.03
C MET A 5 -12.42 11.25 11.91
N ILE A 6 -12.64 10.76 10.69
CA ILE A 6 -13.09 9.38 10.45
C ILE A 6 -12.07 8.37 10.98
N GLY A 7 -10.77 8.65 10.76
CA GLY A 7 -9.69 7.83 11.30
C GLY A 7 -9.69 7.75 12.83
N TYR A 8 -9.88 8.87 13.52
CA TYR A 8 -9.99 8.89 14.98
C TYR A 8 -11.25 8.15 15.47
N LEU A 9 -12.39 8.31 14.79
CA LEU A 9 -13.60 7.58 15.12
C LEU A 9 -13.40 6.07 14.99
N ALA A 10 -12.80 5.62 13.88
CA ALA A 10 -12.49 4.21 13.67
C ALA A 10 -11.56 3.67 14.76
N ASN A 11 -10.50 4.42 15.11
CA ASN A 11 -9.58 4.04 16.18
C ASN A 11 -10.27 3.96 17.55
N ALA A 12 -11.20 4.87 17.85
CA ALA A 12 -11.97 4.82 19.09
C ALA A 12 -12.84 3.56 19.16
N VAL A 13 -13.54 3.20 18.06
CA VAL A 13 -14.33 1.97 17.98
C VAL A 13 -13.44 0.73 18.16
N ILE A 14 -12.29 0.69 17.47
CA ILE A 14 -11.31 -0.39 17.62
C ILE A 14 -10.80 -0.49 19.07
N GLY A 15 -10.58 0.64 19.75
CA GLY A 15 -10.17 0.68 21.15
C GLY A 15 -11.21 0.05 22.08
N VAL A 16 -12.49 0.37 21.89
CA VAL A 16 -13.59 -0.22 22.66
C VAL A 16 -13.71 -1.73 22.40
N LEU A 17 -13.62 -2.14 21.14
CA LEU A 17 -13.66 -3.57 20.78
C LEU A 17 -12.51 -4.35 21.41
N LYS A 18 -11.29 -3.82 21.40
CA LYS A 18 -10.13 -4.43 22.06
C LYS A 18 -10.33 -4.57 23.58
N PHE A 19 -10.93 -3.57 24.20
CA PHE A 19 -11.20 -3.61 25.65
C PHE A 19 -12.19 -4.70 26.02
N LEU A 20 -13.17 -4.99 25.15
CA LEU A 20 -14.20 -6.00 25.35
C LEU A 20 -13.77 -7.41 24.88
N SER A 21 -12.66 -7.52 24.15
CA SER A 21 -12.19 -8.79 23.57
C SER A 21 -11.28 -9.58 24.53
N PRO A 22 -11.25 -10.91 24.44
CA PRO A 22 -10.29 -11.75 25.16
C PRO A 22 -8.83 -11.38 24.83
N GLU A 23 -7.92 -11.62 25.78
CA GLU A 23 -6.49 -11.29 25.62
C GLU A 23 -5.86 -11.96 24.37
N GLU A 24 -6.30 -13.18 24.05
CA GLU A 24 -5.80 -13.95 22.90
C GLU A 24 -6.11 -13.22 21.57
N ASP A 25 -7.34 -12.71 21.41
CA ASP A 25 -7.78 -11.99 20.22
C ASP A 25 -7.06 -10.63 20.10
N VAL A 26 -6.87 -9.95 21.22
CA VAL A 26 -6.10 -8.70 21.25
C VAL A 26 -4.65 -8.95 20.84
N LYS A 27 -4.03 -10.02 21.35
CA LYS A 27 -2.68 -10.44 20.97
C LYS A 27 -2.60 -10.78 19.48
N ALA A 28 -3.55 -11.54 18.95
CA ALA A 28 -3.62 -11.88 17.53
C ALA A 28 -3.73 -10.61 16.66
N PHE A 29 -4.57 -9.65 17.06
CA PHE A 29 -4.72 -8.38 16.36
C PHE A 29 -3.43 -7.53 16.39
N VAL A 30 -2.74 -7.48 17.52
CA VAL A 30 -1.45 -6.76 17.65
C VAL A 30 -0.41 -7.40 16.74
N VAL A 31 -0.30 -8.74 16.75
CA VAL A 31 0.64 -9.47 15.87
C VAL A 31 0.29 -9.29 14.40
N TRP A 32 -1.02 -9.22 14.05
CA TRP A 32 -1.44 -8.89 12.70
C TRP A 32 -1.02 -7.46 12.31
N GLY A 33 -1.16 -6.50 13.22
CA GLY A 33 -0.78 -5.09 13.00
C GLY A 33 0.71 -4.85 12.81
N LEU A 34 1.56 -5.80 13.24
CA LEU A 34 3.01 -5.74 13.01
C LEU A 34 3.42 -5.97 11.54
N GLY A 35 2.53 -6.57 10.75
CA GLY A 35 2.77 -6.89 9.34
C GLY A 35 3.74 -8.07 9.16
N SER A 36 3.44 -8.95 8.23
CA SER A 36 4.31 -10.08 7.89
C SER A 36 4.03 -10.60 6.49
N PHE A 37 5.08 -10.78 5.68
CA PHE A 37 4.96 -11.45 4.37
C PHE A 37 4.88 -12.98 4.47
N SER A 38 5.15 -13.56 5.65
CA SER A 38 5.17 -15.02 5.86
C SER A 38 3.83 -15.59 6.27
N ARG A 39 2.81 -14.75 6.47
CA ARG A 39 1.53 -15.18 7.02
C ARG A 39 0.64 -15.87 5.99
N VAL A 40 0.86 -15.60 4.70
CA VAL A 40 0.05 -16.18 3.61
C VAL A 40 0.32 -17.68 3.54
N SER A 41 -0.69 -18.51 3.88
CA SER A 41 -0.61 -19.97 3.77
C SER A 41 -0.69 -20.43 2.32
N GLY A 42 -0.30 -21.69 2.03
CA GLY A 42 -0.24 -22.19 0.66
C GLY A 42 -1.57 -22.12 -0.09
N ASP A 43 -2.68 -22.41 0.57
CA ASP A 43 -4.02 -22.39 -0.04
C ASP A 43 -4.50 -20.95 -0.28
N GLU A 44 -4.25 -20.05 0.67
CA GLU A 44 -4.58 -18.63 0.54
C GLU A 44 -3.71 -17.91 -0.50
N MET A 45 -2.49 -18.40 -0.73
CA MET A 45 -1.54 -17.84 -1.69
C MET A 45 -2.08 -17.92 -3.13
N VAL A 46 -2.76 -19.00 -3.49
CA VAL A 46 -3.37 -19.15 -4.81
C VAL A 46 -4.45 -18.09 -5.03
N LEU A 47 -5.33 -17.91 -4.05
CA LEU A 47 -6.38 -16.89 -4.13
C LEU A 47 -5.78 -15.48 -4.20
N PHE A 48 -4.76 -15.18 -3.40
CA PHE A 48 -4.06 -13.90 -3.42
C PHE A 48 -3.44 -13.62 -4.80
N ILE A 49 -2.75 -14.59 -5.39
CA ILE A 49 -2.14 -14.45 -6.72
C ILE A 49 -3.20 -14.20 -7.79
N VAL A 50 -4.30 -14.97 -7.79
CA VAL A 50 -5.40 -14.79 -8.75
C VAL A 50 -6.00 -13.39 -8.65
N LEU A 51 -6.29 -12.93 -7.43
CA LEU A 51 -6.82 -11.57 -7.21
C LEU A 51 -5.85 -10.50 -7.71
N MET A 52 -4.57 -10.63 -7.42
CA MET A 52 -3.56 -9.67 -7.89
C MET A 52 -3.39 -9.70 -9.40
N CYS A 53 -3.40 -10.88 -10.04
CA CYS A 53 -3.31 -11.03 -11.49
C CYS A 53 -4.50 -10.41 -12.24
N VAL A 54 -5.66 -10.29 -11.60
CA VAL A 54 -6.84 -9.63 -12.19
C VAL A 54 -6.83 -8.13 -11.92
N LEU A 55 -6.56 -7.72 -10.67
CA LEU A 55 -6.70 -6.33 -10.23
C LEU A 55 -5.55 -5.43 -10.68
N LEU A 56 -4.31 -5.93 -10.75
CA LEU A 56 -3.18 -5.13 -11.22
C LEU A 56 -3.34 -4.71 -12.70
N PRO A 57 -3.67 -5.61 -13.65
CA PRO A 57 -3.97 -5.20 -15.01
C PRO A 57 -5.19 -4.27 -15.11
N ALA A 58 -6.23 -4.51 -14.31
CA ALA A 58 -7.40 -3.62 -14.26
C ALA A 58 -7.01 -2.19 -13.83
N ALA A 59 -6.14 -2.04 -12.83
CA ALA A 59 -5.61 -0.75 -12.43
C ALA A 59 -4.74 -0.11 -13.53
N CYS A 60 -3.98 -0.91 -14.29
CA CYS A 60 -3.18 -0.41 -15.42
C CYS A 60 -4.05 0.18 -16.56
N LEU A 61 -5.30 -0.23 -16.72
CA LEU A 61 -6.21 0.37 -17.70
C LEU A 61 -6.53 1.83 -17.38
N LEU A 62 -6.43 2.25 -16.11
CA LEU A 62 -6.70 3.62 -15.67
C LEU A 62 -5.51 4.57 -15.91
N VAL A 63 -4.38 4.09 -16.40
CA VAL A 63 -3.17 4.89 -16.65
C VAL A 63 -3.45 6.07 -17.59
N LYS A 64 -4.27 5.87 -18.62
CA LYS A 64 -4.64 6.95 -19.56
C LYS A 64 -5.40 8.06 -18.85
N ASP A 65 -6.38 7.70 -18.05
CA ASP A 65 -7.22 8.63 -17.29
C ASP A 65 -6.36 9.40 -16.29
N MET A 66 -5.46 8.71 -15.58
CA MET A 66 -4.52 9.34 -14.64
C MET A 66 -3.61 10.34 -15.32
N ASN A 67 -3.08 10.02 -16.51
CA ASN A 67 -2.24 10.94 -17.27
C ASN A 67 -3.03 12.16 -17.79
N LEU A 68 -4.27 11.99 -18.22
CA LEU A 68 -5.12 13.13 -18.60
C LEU A 68 -5.41 14.04 -17.41
N MET A 69 -5.62 13.47 -16.22
CA MET A 69 -5.85 14.24 -14.98
C MET A 69 -4.62 15.06 -14.56
N LEU A 70 -3.40 14.72 -14.97
CA LEU A 70 -2.20 15.53 -14.72
C LEU A 70 -2.25 16.92 -15.43
N LEU A 71 -2.98 17.01 -16.54
CA LEU A 71 -3.15 18.27 -17.28
C LEU A 71 -4.09 19.25 -16.57
N GLY A 72 -4.75 18.80 -15.52
CA GLY A 72 -5.77 19.53 -14.79
C GLY A 72 -7.19 19.21 -15.22
N ASP A 73 -8.13 19.31 -14.28
CA ASP A 73 -9.52 18.86 -14.43
C ASP A 73 -10.22 19.49 -15.65
N ARG A 74 -10.02 20.79 -15.91
CA ARG A 74 -10.65 21.49 -17.03
C ARG A 74 -10.16 20.99 -18.39
N TYR A 75 -8.86 20.75 -18.53
CA TYR A 75 -8.29 20.23 -19.78
C TYR A 75 -8.70 18.78 -20.02
N ALA A 76 -8.69 17.97 -18.98
CA ALA A 76 -9.14 16.56 -19.05
C ALA A 76 -10.61 16.47 -19.48
N ALA A 77 -11.48 17.32 -18.94
CA ALA A 77 -12.90 17.39 -19.34
C ALA A 77 -13.08 17.79 -20.80
N ASN A 78 -12.32 18.77 -21.29
CA ASN A 78 -12.37 19.20 -22.70
C ASN A 78 -11.90 18.09 -23.66
N LEU A 79 -11.05 17.18 -23.19
CA LEU A 79 -10.61 16.01 -23.95
C LEU A 79 -11.61 14.82 -23.86
N GLY A 80 -12.78 15.04 -23.25
CA GLY A 80 -13.86 14.05 -23.16
C GLY A 80 -13.76 13.10 -21.97
N LEU A 81 -12.86 13.36 -20.98
CA LEU A 81 -12.77 12.53 -19.81
C LEU A 81 -13.89 12.85 -18.80
N ASP A 82 -14.63 11.84 -18.37
CA ASP A 82 -15.51 11.94 -17.22
C ASP A 82 -14.69 11.87 -15.93
N ILE A 83 -14.29 13.06 -15.42
CA ILE A 83 -13.40 13.21 -14.25
C ILE A 83 -13.99 12.50 -13.02
N ARG A 84 -15.31 12.62 -12.80
CA ARG A 84 -15.96 12.04 -11.62
C ARG A 84 -15.89 10.52 -11.64
N ARG A 85 -16.17 9.93 -12.81
CA ARG A 85 -16.11 8.48 -12.99
C ARG A 85 -14.67 7.97 -12.90
N SER A 86 -13.74 8.58 -13.59
CA SER A 86 -12.32 8.18 -13.59
C SER A 86 -11.73 8.30 -12.19
N ARG A 87 -12.00 9.40 -11.47
CA ARG A 87 -11.55 9.56 -10.08
C ARG A 87 -12.13 8.48 -9.16
N MET A 88 -13.41 8.16 -9.29
CA MET A 88 -14.05 7.09 -8.53
C MET A 88 -13.39 5.73 -8.82
N LEU A 89 -13.15 5.41 -10.09
CA LEU A 89 -12.50 4.16 -10.49
C LEU A 89 -11.07 4.04 -9.92
N VAL A 90 -10.29 5.12 -9.96
CA VAL A 90 -8.93 5.15 -9.37
C VAL A 90 -8.99 4.93 -7.86
N ILE A 91 -9.89 5.61 -7.15
CA ILE A 91 -10.04 5.46 -5.70
C ILE A 91 -10.48 4.05 -5.34
N VAL A 92 -11.50 3.51 -6.01
CA VAL A 92 -12.02 2.17 -5.71
C VAL A 92 -10.97 1.10 -6.04
N SER A 93 -10.30 1.16 -7.20
CA SER A 93 -9.27 0.19 -7.55
C SER A 93 -8.09 0.21 -6.57
N SER A 94 -7.62 1.38 -6.18
CA SER A 94 -6.56 1.50 -5.18
C SER A 94 -7.00 1.00 -3.79
N ALA A 95 -8.22 1.33 -3.36
CA ALA A 95 -8.77 0.87 -2.09
C ALA A 95 -8.89 -0.66 -2.03
N VAL A 96 -9.37 -1.29 -3.10
CA VAL A 96 -9.50 -2.76 -3.18
C VAL A 96 -8.12 -3.43 -3.15
N LEU A 97 -7.13 -2.91 -3.90
CA LEU A 97 -5.77 -3.44 -3.89
C LEU A 97 -5.14 -3.34 -2.48
N VAL A 98 -5.27 -2.18 -1.83
CA VAL A 98 -4.76 -1.99 -0.47
C VAL A 98 -5.48 -2.89 0.53
N ALA A 99 -6.81 -3.05 0.42
CA ALA A 99 -7.60 -3.91 1.31
C ALA A 99 -7.12 -5.37 1.24
N ILE A 100 -6.91 -5.90 0.04
CA ILE A 100 -6.42 -7.27 -0.15
C ILE A 100 -5.03 -7.44 0.46
N VAL A 101 -4.08 -6.56 0.11
CA VAL A 101 -2.72 -6.65 0.67
C VAL A 101 -2.75 -6.55 2.20
N THR A 102 -3.54 -5.63 2.75
CA THR A 102 -3.67 -5.45 4.20
C THR A 102 -4.30 -6.66 4.88
N ALA A 103 -5.30 -7.29 4.27
CA ALA A 103 -5.95 -8.48 4.82
C ALA A 103 -4.95 -9.65 4.98
N TYR A 104 -4.13 -9.89 3.96
CA TYR A 104 -3.18 -11.02 3.95
C TYR A 104 -1.87 -10.73 4.69
N CYS A 105 -1.28 -9.56 4.46
CA CYS A 105 0.06 -9.24 4.98
C CYS A 105 0.04 -8.35 6.23
N GLY A 106 -1.13 -7.84 6.63
CA GLY A 106 -1.27 -6.79 7.63
C GLY A 106 -1.02 -5.38 7.05
N PRO A 107 -1.25 -4.33 7.85
CA PRO A 107 -1.04 -2.95 7.43
C PRO A 107 0.46 -2.66 7.29
N ILE A 108 0.94 -2.51 6.05
CA ILE A 108 2.33 -2.13 5.77
C ILE A 108 2.39 -0.63 5.52
N MET A 109 3.01 0.07 6.45
CA MET A 109 3.18 1.52 6.37
C MET A 109 4.48 1.89 5.64
N PHE A 110 4.64 3.16 5.30
CA PHE A 110 5.82 3.77 4.67
C PHE A 110 6.12 3.33 3.24
N ILE A 111 5.97 2.06 2.85
CA ILE A 111 6.23 1.62 1.47
C ILE A 111 5.36 2.40 0.49
N GLY A 112 4.07 2.57 0.78
CA GLY A 112 3.13 3.31 -0.07
C GLY A 112 3.47 4.79 -0.25
N LEU A 113 4.16 5.41 0.70
CA LEU A 113 4.63 6.80 0.60
C LEU A 113 6.03 6.88 0.00
N ALA A 114 6.98 6.09 0.49
CA ALA A 114 8.38 6.16 0.11
C ALA A 114 8.61 5.77 -1.36
N VAL A 115 7.98 4.68 -1.80
CA VAL A 115 8.26 4.10 -3.13
C VAL A 115 7.84 5.01 -4.29
N PRO A 116 6.64 5.63 -4.32
CA PRO A 116 6.30 6.56 -5.39
C PRO A 116 7.21 7.78 -5.45
N HIS A 117 7.65 8.30 -4.31
CA HIS A 117 8.61 9.41 -4.26
C HIS A 117 9.97 9.00 -4.79
N LEU A 118 10.47 7.83 -4.37
CA LEU A 118 11.73 7.26 -4.86
C LEU A 118 11.68 7.01 -6.37
N ALA A 119 10.59 6.41 -6.87
CA ALA A 119 10.41 6.16 -8.28
C ALA A 119 10.40 7.46 -9.12
N ARG A 120 9.70 8.51 -8.65
CA ARG A 120 9.71 9.81 -9.32
C ARG A 120 11.09 10.47 -9.33
N ALA A 121 11.83 10.39 -8.22
CA ALA A 121 13.18 10.93 -8.12
C ALA A 121 14.15 10.19 -9.07
N LEU A 122 14.03 8.85 -9.16
CA LEU A 122 14.90 8.01 -9.96
C LEU A 122 14.62 8.14 -11.46
N PHE A 123 13.37 8.09 -11.87
CA PHE A 123 12.95 8.12 -13.28
C PHE A 123 12.66 9.52 -13.81
N ARG A 124 12.58 10.53 -12.94
CA ARG A 124 12.33 11.94 -13.27
C ARG A 124 11.17 12.15 -14.26
N THR A 125 10.12 11.34 -14.11
CA THR A 125 8.94 11.38 -14.97
C THR A 125 7.66 11.42 -14.15
N SER A 126 6.63 12.07 -14.72
CA SER A 126 5.27 12.07 -14.17
C SER A 126 4.32 11.19 -15.01
N ASP A 127 4.80 10.61 -16.13
CA ASP A 127 3.99 9.72 -16.95
C ASP A 127 3.70 8.42 -16.21
N HIS A 128 2.43 8.16 -15.93
CA HIS A 128 1.99 6.95 -15.22
C HIS A 128 2.26 5.66 -15.99
N ARG A 129 2.50 5.72 -17.31
CA ARG A 129 2.89 4.55 -18.11
C ARG A 129 4.26 4.01 -17.68
N VAL A 130 5.17 4.91 -17.32
CA VAL A 130 6.50 4.55 -16.81
C VAL A 130 6.49 4.45 -15.29
N LEU A 131 5.81 5.39 -14.64
CA LEU A 131 5.82 5.50 -13.19
C LEU A 131 5.13 4.31 -12.50
N MET A 132 4.04 3.77 -13.04
CA MET A 132 3.34 2.62 -12.44
C MET A 132 4.21 1.35 -12.38
N PRO A 133 4.77 0.84 -13.51
CA PRO A 133 5.65 -0.33 -13.45
C PRO A 133 6.95 -0.05 -12.68
N ALA A 134 7.50 1.16 -12.78
CA ALA A 134 8.67 1.56 -12.01
C ALA A 134 8.40 1.52 -10.50
N THR A 135 7.27 2.07 -10.07
CA THR A 135 6.84 2.04 -8.65
C THR A 135 6.62 0.60 -8.17
N ALA A 136 6.01 -0.25 -8.99
CA ALA A 136 5.79 -1.65 -8.64
C ALA A 136 7.13 -2.40 -8.45
N LEU A 137 8.09 -2.21 -9.36
CA LEU A 137 9.42 -2.82 -9.27
C LEU A 137 10.22 -2.27 -8.07
N CYS A 138 10.26 -0.96 -7.89
CA CYS A 138 10.94 -0.34 -6.74
C CYS A 138 10.31 -0.81 -5.42
N GLY A 139 8.98 -0.92 -5.37
CA GLY A 139 8.26 -1.43 -4.21
C GLY A 139 8.58 -2.89 -3.91
N ALA A 140 8.63 -3.74 -4.93
CA ALA A 140 9.02 -5.14 -4.78
C ALA A 140 10.45 -5.28 -4.26
N VAL A 141 11.40 -4.54 -4.82
CA VAL A 141 12.81 -4.55 -4.36
C VAL A 141 12.90 -4.07 -2.91
N LEU A 142 12.26 -2.95 -2.57
CA LEU A 142 12.28 -2.43 -1.20
C LEU A 142 11.64 -3.40 -0.21
N ALA A 143 10.51 -4.02 -0.57
CA ALA A 143 9.84 -5.01 0.26
C ALA A 143 10.72 -6.25 0.49
N LEU A 144 11.41 -6.74 -0.55
CA LEU A 144 12.35 -7.86 -0.43
C LEU A 144 13.54 -7.52 0.46
N VAL A 145 14.13 -6.34 0.31
CA VAL A 145 15.22 -5.86 1.17
C VAL A 145 14.76 -5.78 2.63
N CYS A 146 13.60 -5.17 2.89
CA CYS A 146 13.05 -5.09 4.24
C CYS A 146 12.75 -6.47 4.83
N ASN A 147 12.25 -7.40 4.02
CA ASN A 147 11.99 -8.78 4.46
C ASN A 147 13.29 -9.54 4.73
N LEU A 148 14.34 -9.31 3.96
CA LEU A 148 15.66 -9.89 4.19
C LEU A 148 16.25 -9.39 5.53
N ILE A 149 16.17 -8.07 5.78
CA ILE A 149 16.62 -7.47 7.04
C ILE A 149 15.80 -8.02 8.22
N ALA A 150 14.48 -8.15 8.07
CA ALA A 150 13.59 -8.67 9.10
C ALA A 150 13.90 -10.13 9.50
N ARG A 151 14.55 -10.89 8.60
CA ARG A 151 14.90 -12.31 8.80
C ARG A 151 16.38 -12.57 9.01
N MET A 152 17.18 -11.54 9.34
CA MET A 152 18.61 -11.74 9.57
C MET A 152 18.86 -12.74 10.71
N PRO A 153 19.81 -13.69 10.52
CA PRO A 153 20.18 -14.64 11.57
C PRO A 153 20.80 -13.89 12.76
N GLY A 154 20.34 -14.23 13.97
CA GLY A 154 20.79 -13.60 15.22
C GLY A 154 19.65 -13.10 16.12
N PHE A 155 18.44 -13.10 15.63
CA PHE A 155 17.24 -12.82 16.43
C PHE A 155 16.38 -14.09 16.52
N GLU A 156 15.96 -14.45 17.72
CA GLU A 156 14.96 -15.47 17.93
C GLU A 156 13.60 -14.95 17.47
N GLY A 157 13.26 -15.17 16.17
CA GLY A 157 12.03 -14.71 15.51
C GLY A 157 12.28 -13.64 14.45
N ALA A 158 11.34 -13.50 13.52
CA ALA A 158 11.39 -12.44 12.50
C ALA A 158 11.02 -11.09 13.12
N LEU A 159 11.79 -10.06 12.83
CA LEU A 159 11.44 -8.68 13.20
C LEU A 159 10.14 -8.25 12.50
N PRO A 160 9.32 -7.41 13.16
CA PRO A 160 8.12 -6.86 12.53
C PRO A 160 8.47 -6.10 11.26
N VAL A 161 7.88 -6.51 10.13
CA VAL A 161 8.15 -5.87 8.82
C VAL A 161 7.84 -4.37 8.87
N ASN A 162 6.79 -3.99 9.59
CA ASN A 162 6.40 -2.59 9.74
C ASN A 162 7.49 -1.72 10.41
N SER A 163 8.17 -2.25 11.41
CA SER A 163 9.28 -1.54 12.07
C SER A 163 10.48 -1.38 11.14
N VAL A 164 10.80 -2.42 10.36
CA VAL A 164 11.89 -2.38 9.39
C VAL A 164 11.59 -1.41 8.25
N THR A 165 10.36 -1.46 7.71
CA THR A 165 9.94 -0.53 6.64
C THR A 165 9.89 0.92 7.11
N ALA A 166 9.54 1.18 8.37
CA ALA A 166 9.60 2.52 8.95
C ALA A 166 11.05 3.02 9.08
N LEU A 167 11.96 2.17 9.57
CA LEU A 167 13.39 2.49 9.73
C LEU A 167 14.06 2.79 8.39
N VAL A 168 13.72 2.05 7.33
CA VAL A 168 14.29 2.25 5.99
C VAL A 168 13.54 3.35 5.24
N GLY A 169 12.22 3.39 5.35
CA GLY A 169 11.37 4.31 4.60
C GLY A 169 11.48 5.77 5.07
N ALA A 170 11.60 6.01 6.37
CA ALA A 170 11.69 7.37 6.89
C ALA A 170 12.94 8.13 6.41
N PRO A 171 14.17 7.56 6.45
CA PRO A 171 15.35 8.22 5.89
C PRO A 171 15.25 8.43 4.38
N VAL A 172 14.67 7.47 3.64
CA VAL A 172 14.49 7.58 2.18
C VAL A 172 13.57 8.77 1.85
N ILE A 173 12.47 8.92 2.57
CA ILE A 173 11.56 10.07 2.38
C ILE A 173 12.28 11.37 2.73
N ALA A 174 13.01 11.42 3.84
CA ALA A 174 13.74 12.61 4.27
C ALA A 174 14.86 13.03 3.30
N ALA A 175 15.44 12.07 2.57
CA ALA A 175 16.49 12.35 1.58
C ALA A 175 15.93 12.81 0.22
N VAL A 176 14.66 12.53 -0.07
CA VAL A 176 14.01 12.83 -1.36
C VAL A 176 13.17 14.11 -1.28
N LEU A 177 12.77 14.55 -0.09
CA LEU A 177 12.08 15.83 0.16
C LEU A 177 13.06 16.99 0.27
#